data_54a53cbc8b899932e4bfd024cf5da4c8
#
_entry.id   54a53cbc8b899932e4bfd024cf5da4c8
#
_cell.length_a   1.000
_cell.length_b   1.000
_cell.length_c   1.000
_cell.angle_alpha   90.00
_cell.angle_beta   90.00
_cell.angle_gamma   90.00
#
_symmetry.space_group_name_H-M   'P 1'
#
loop_
_entity.id
_entity.type
_entity.pdbx_description
1 polymer ?
#
loop_
_entity_poly.entity_id
_entity_poly.type
_entity_poly.pdbx_seq_one_letter_code
_entity_poly.pdbx_strand_id
1 'polypeptide(L)'
;MPATLFWECLLRIFLAALCGLVIGFERKARLKEAGVRTHLIVALGAALITIVSKYGFFDLALFAEGIKADPTRIAAQIVSGVGFLGAGMIFMRHRTLTGLTTAAGIWTTAGIGMAVGCGLYAVSLFSTALV
;
A
#
# COMPACT_ATOMS: atom_id res chain seq x y z
N MET A 1 -23.46 5.13 1.45
CA MET A 1 -22.61 3.92 1.49
C MET A 1 -23.33 2.86 2.33
N PRO A 2 -23.52 1.63 1.87
CA PRO A 2 -24.17 0.59 2.66
C PRO A 2 -23.30 0.25 3.88
N ALA A 3 -23.95 -0.05 5.02
CA ALA A 3 -23.24 -0.32 6.29
C ALA A 3 -22.24 -1.49 6.16
N THR A 4 -22.56 -2.50 5.37
CA THR A 4 -21.66 -3.64 5.09
C THR A 4 -20.35 -3.20 4.43
N LEU A 5 -20.41 -2.31 3.45
CA LEU A 5 -19.24 -1.80 2.75
C LEU A 5 -18.36 -0.93 3.66
N PHE A 6 -18.99 -0.18 4.59
CA PHE A 6 -18.25 0.61 5.58
C PHE A 6 -17.38 -0.29 6.46
N TRP A 7 -17.97 -1.33 7.05
CA TRP A 7 -17.22 -2.28 7.88
C TRP A 7 -16.15 -3.04 7.11
N GLU A 8 -16.42 -3.37 5.86
CA GLU A 8 -15.45 -4.00 4.98
C GLU A 8 -14.24 -3.08 4.71
N CYS A 9 -14.46 -1.80 4.45
CA CYS A 9 -13.36 -0.83 4.27
C CYS A 9 -12.51 -0.70 5.53
N LEU A 10 -13.11 -0.65 6.71
CA LEU A 10 -12.38 -0.63 7.98
C LEU A 10 -11.55 -1.89 8.18
N LEU A 11 -12.12 -3.06 7.88
CA LEU A 11 -11.41 -4.34 7.94
C LEU A 11 -10.19 -4.34 7.00
N ARG A 12 -10.34 -3.84 5.77
CA ARG A 12 -9.23 -3.73 4.80
C ARG A 12 -8.11 -2.84 5.32
N ILE A 13 -8.42 -1.67 5.86
CA ILE A 13 -7.42 -0.77 6.45
C ILE A 13 -6.70 -1.45 7.61
N PHE A 14 -7.43 -2.12 8.49
CA PHE A 14 -6.87 -2.83 9.62
C PHE A 14 -5.95 -3.98 9.18
N LEU A 15 -6.38 -4.81 8.22
CA LEU A 15 -5.57 -5.90 7.68
C LEU A 15 -4.32 -5.39 6.96
N ALA A 16 -4.41 -4.30 6.21
CA ALA A 16 -3.25 -3.68 5.57
C ALA A 16 -2.24 -3.20 6.61
N ALA A 17 -2.71 -2.58 7.69
CA ALA A 17 -1.86 -2.17 8.81
C ALA A 17 -1.15 -3.38 9.45
N LEU A 18 -1.87 -4.48 9.67
CA LEU A 18 -1.29 -5.72 10.20
C LEU A 18 -0.22 -6.31 9.27
N CYS A 19 -0.47 -6.39 7.97
CA CYS A 19 0.53 -6.84 6.99
C CYS A 19 1.80 -5.95 7.06
N GLY A 20 1.62 -4.63 7.08
CA GLY A 20 2.73 -3.68 7.21
C GLY A 20 3.49 -3.84 8.53
N LEU A 21 2.79 -4.11 9.65
CA LEU A 21 3.41 -4.39 10.94
C LEU A 21 4.30 -5.65 10.88
N VAL A 22 3.78 -6.74 10.34
CA VAL A 22 4.51 -8.02 10.23
C VAL A 22 5.81 -7.82 9.44
N ILE A 23 5.73 -7.21 8.26
CA ILE A 23 6.91 -6.91 7.44
C ILE A 23 7.87 -5.98 8.20
N GLY A 24 7.35 -4.93 8.81
CA GLY A 24 8.15 -3.96 9.54
C GLY A 24 8.88 -4.56 10.75
N PHE A 25 8.29 -5.53 11.45
CA PHE A 25 8.94 -6.23 12.55
C PHE A 25 10.10 -7.10 12.04
N GLU A 26 9.91 -7.80 10.93
CA GLU A 26 10.98 -8.57 10.28
C GLU A 26 12.13 -7.65 9.84
N ARG A 27 11.83 -6.50 9.20
CA ARG A 27 12.83 -5.51 8.81
C ARG A 27 13.60 -4.95 10.02
N LYS A 28 12.88 -4.63 11.11
CA LYS A 28 13.51 -4.17 12.35
C LYS A 28 14.43 -5.22 12.95
N ALA A 29 14.00 -6.49 12.97
CA ALA A 29 14.81 -7.60 13.49
C ALA A 29 16.11 -7.79 12.69
N ARG A 30 16.10 -7.48 11.39
CA ARG A 30 17.28 -7.51 10.50
C ARG A 30 18.04 -6.19 10.44
N LEU A 31 17.77 -5.23 11.31
CA LEU A 31 18.44 -3.93 11.39
C LEU A 31 18.44 -3.15 10.05
N LYS A 32 17.32 -3.19 9.32
CA LYS A 32 17.12 -2.43 8.08
C LYS A 32 16.66 -1.00 8.39
N GLU A 33 16.95 -0.05 7.48
CA GLU A 33 16.69 1.38 7.70
C GLU A 33 15.17 1.68 7.83
N ALA A 34 14.31 1.04 7.01
CA ALA A 34 12.86 1.15 7.14
C ALA A 34 12.31 0.06 8.06
N GLY A 35 11.74 0.48 9.19
CA GLY A 35 11.23 -0.40 10.22
C GLY A 35 9.70 -0.47 10.28
N VAL A 36 9.19 -0.80 11.47
CA VAL A 36 7.76 -1.08 11.73
C VAL A 36 6.84 0.06 11.32
N ARG A 37 7.14 1.30 11.76
CA ARG A 37 6.29 2.46 11.48
C ARG A 37 6.21 2.76 9.98
N THR A 38 7.32 2.66 9.27
CA THR A 38 7.39 2.94 7.83
C THR A 38 6.52 1.96 7.03
N HIS A 39 6.71 0.65 7.24
CA HIS A 39 5.94 -0.37 6.53
C HIS A 39 4.45 -0.34 6.88
N LEU A 40 4.10 -0.09 8.16
CA LEU A 40 2.71 0.09 8.57
C LEU A 40 2.04 1.24 7.80
N ILE A 41 2.67 2.42 7.79
CA ILE A 41 2.10 3.62 7.15
C ILE A 41 2.01 3.43 5.63
N VAL A 42 3.01 2.81 5.00
CA VAL A 42 2.99 2.54 3.55
C VAL A 42 1.87 1.58 3.17
N ALA A 43 1.71 0.46 3.88
CA ALA A 43 0.63 -0.50 3.60
C ALA A 43 -0.75 0.12 3.83
N LEU A 44 -0.94 0.81 4.97
CA LEU A 44 -2.19 1.48 5.32
C LEU A 44 -2.54 2.58 4.30
N GLY A 45 -1.57 3.43 3.94
CA GLY A 45 -1.77 4.50 2.96
C GLY A 45 -2.13 3.96 1.58
N ALA A 46 -1.45 2.90 1.12
CA ALA A 46 -1.76 2.26 -0.15
C ALA A 46 -3.18 1.65 -0.16
N ALA A 47 -3.58 0.98 0.91
CA ALA A 47 -4.94 0.44 1.05
C ALA A 47 -5.99 1.55 1.07
N LEU A 48 -5.76 2.63 1.83
CA LEU A 48 -6.65 3.79 1.92
C LEU A 48 -6.85 4.45 0.54
N ILE A 49 -5.76 4.74 -0.18
CA ILE A 49 -5.83 5.36 -1.51
C ILE A 49 -6.56 4.42 -2.49
N THR A 50 -6.33 3.11 -2.41
CA THR A 50 -7.04 2.12 -3.23
C THR A 50 -8.54 2.10 -2.94
N ILE A 51 -8.95 2.17 -1.67
CA ILE A 51 -10.35 2.25 -1.26
C ILE A 51 -10.99 3.55 -1.77
N VAL A 52 -10.29 4.68 -1.61
CA VAL A 52 -10.76 5.99 -2.15
C VAL A 52 -10.89 5.93 -3.66
N SER A 53 -9.91 5.35 -4.37
CA SER A 53 -9.94 5.20 -5.83
C SER A 53 -11.14 4.39 -6.29
N LYS A 54 -11.50 3.35 -5.54
CA LYS A 54 -12.57 2.42 -5.90
C LYS A 54 -13.98 2.91 -5.52
N TYR A 55 -14.09 3.59 -4.39
CA TYR A 55 -15.39 3.91 -3.79
C TYR A 55 -15.61 5.41 -3.54
N GLY A 56 -14.57 6.22 -3.50
CA GLY A 56 -14.63 7.62 -3.09
C GLY A 56 -15.35 8.55 -4.06
N PHE A 57 -15.50 8.14 -5.32
CA PHE A 57 -16.11 8.97 -6.37
C PHE A 57 -17.39 8.35 -6.94
N PHE A 58 -18.02 7.47 -6.16
CA PHE A 58 -19.21 6.74 -6.61
C PHE A 58 -20.41 7.66 -6.88
N ASP A 59 -20.53 8.73 -6.12
CA ASP A 59 -21.57 9.77 -6.28
C ASP A 59 -21.40 10.59 -7.56
N LEU A 60 -20.16 10.84 -8.02
CA LEU A 60 -19.94 11.53 -9.28
C LEU A 60 -20.54 10.77 -10.48
N ALA A 61 -20.51 9.44 -10.45
CA ALA A 61 -21.12 8.61 -11.48
C ALA A 61 -22.65 8.70 -11.51
N LEU A 62 -23.27 9.12 -10.39
CA LEU A 62 -24.72 9.28 -10.28
C LEU A 62 -25.20 10.65 -10.79
N PHE A 63 -24.37 11.68 -10.74
CA PHE A 63 -24.73 13.05 -11.08
C PHE A 63 -24.27 13.53 -12.46
N ALA A 64 -23.40 12.77 -13.11
CA ALA A 64 -22.81 13.16 -14.39
C ALA A 64 -23.07 12.11 -15.47
N GLU A 65 -24.16 12.28 -16.23
CA GLU A 65 -24.40 11.48 -17.42
C GLU A 65 -23.22 11.62 -18.41
N GLY A 66 -22.56 10.49 -18.71
CA GLY A 66 -21.47 10.43 -19.68
C GLY A 66 -20.04 10.50 -19.09
N ILE A 67 -19.85 10.77 -17.81
CA ILE A 67 -18.51 10.70 -17.19
C ILE A 67 -18.24 9.25 -16.74
N LYS A 68 -17.32 8.59 -17.44
CA LYS A 68 -16.76 7.29 -16.99
C LYS A 68 -15.64 7.54 -16.00
N ALA A 69 -15.93 7.43 -14.71
CA ALA A 69 -14.88 7.42 -13.68
C ALA A 69 -14.03 6.14 -13.84
N ASP A 70 -12.73 6.30 -14.00
CA ASP A 70 -11.79 5.18 -14.03
C ASP A 70 -11.21 4.98 -12.62
N PRO A 71 -11.65 3.96 -11.88
CA PRO A 71 -11.20 3.70 -10.52
C PRO A 71 -9.74 3.24 -10.44
N THR A 72 -9.08 2.97 -11.56
CA THR A 72 -7.69 2.50 -11.55
C THR A 72 -6.70 3.65 -11.56
N ARG A 73 -7.08 4.83 -12.03
CA ARG A 73 -6.15 5.96 -12.23
C ARG A 73 -5.50 6.45 -10.95
N ILE A 74 -6.27 6.62 -9.89
CA ILE A 74 -5.73 7.08 -8.60
C ILE A 74 -4.88 5.99 -7.96
N ALA A 75 -5.34 4.74 -8.00
CA ALA A 75 -4.57 3.60 -7.50
C ALA A 75 -3.25 3.43 -8.25
N ALA A 76 -3.20 3.66 -9.57
CA ALA A 76 -1.97 3.60 -10.35
C ALA A 76 -0.91 4.60 -9.87
N GLN A 77 -1.31 5.75 -9.33
CA GLN A 77 -0.37 6.75 -8.79
C GLN A 77 0.35 6.28 -7.52
N ILE A 78 -0.18 5.28 -6.82
CA ILE A 78 0.51 4.67 -5.67
C ILE A 78 1.86 4.10 -6.13
N VAL A 79 1.88 3.39 -7.24
CA VAL A 79 3.10 2.75 -7.78
C VAL A 79 4.17 3.78 -8.08
N SER A 80 3.80 4.89 -8.72
CA SER A 80 4.73 6.00 -9.00
C SER A 80 5.17 6.72 -7.72
N GLY A 81 4.24 7.01 -6.82
CA GLY A 81 4.52 7.71 -5.56
C GLY A 81 5.43 6.93 -4.63
N VAL A 82 5.23 5.63 -4.52
CA VAL A 82 6.10 4.76 -3.71
C VAL A 82 7.48 4.60 -4.36
N GLY A 83 7.57 4.68 -5.69
CA GLY A 83 8.85 4.74 -6.39
C GLY A 83 9.72 5.90 -5.93
N PHE A 84 9.13 7.07 -5.66
CA PHE A 84 9.84 8.21 -5.08
C PHE A 84 10.37 7.94 -3.66
N LEU A 85 9.55 7.33 -2.79
CA LEU A 85 9.98 6.91 -1.45
C LEU A 85 11.13 5.89 -1.52
N GLY A 86 10.99 4.90 -2.40
CA GLY A 86 12.03 3.90 -2.64
C GLY A 86 13.34 4.52 -3.12
N ALA A 87 13.27 5.43 -4.08
CA ALA A 87 14.45 6.15 -4.57
C ALA A 87 15.14 6.96 -3.45
N GLY A 88 14.38 7.56 -2.55
CA GLY A 88 14.89 8.27 -1.38
C GLY A 88 15.65 7.38 -0.38
N MET A 89 15.44 6.06 -0.42
CA MET A 89 16.15 5.09 0.43
C MET A 89 17.44 4.57 -0.19
N ILE A 90 17.70 4.86 -1.46
CA ILE A 90 18.90 4.38 -2.18
C ILE A 90 19.94 5.50 -2.18
N PHE A 91 21.07 5.26 -1.56
CA PHE A 91 22.18 6.21 -1.53
C PHE A 91 23.53 5.51 -1.67
N MET A 92 24.50 6.27 -2.15
CA MET A 92 25.86 5.79 -2.32
C MET A 92 26.67 6.11 -1.06
N ARG A 93 27.25 5.09 -0.44
CA ARG A 93 28.16 5.23 0.68
C ARG A 93 29.48 4.50 0.37
N HIS A 94 30.60 5.22 0.41
CA HIS A 94 31.93 4.65 0.15
C HIS A 94 32.01 3.81 -1.15
N ARG A 95 31.44 4.31 -2.26
CA ARG A 95 31.36 3.65 -3.58
C ARG A 95 30.47 2.38 -3.63
N THR A 96 29.69 2.11 -2.60
CA THR A 96 28.70 1.02 -2.60
C THR A 96 27.28 1.58 -2.54
N LEU A 97 26.39 0.98 -3.32
CA LEU A 97 24.96 1.30 -3.26
C LEU A 97 24.33 0.57 -2.07
N THR A 98 23.65 1.34 -1.21
CA THR A 98 22.91 0.83 -0.05
C THR A 98 21.43 1.15 -0.18
N GLY A 99 20.58 0.45 0.57
CA GLY A 99 19.14 0.71 0.60
C GLY A 99 18.30 0.03 -0.48
N LEU A 100 18.89 -0.69 -1.45
CA LEU A 100 18.16 -1.34 -2.56
C LEU A 100 17.10 -2.32 -2.04
N THR A 101 17.45 -3.20 -1.09
CA THR A 101 16.51 -4.16 -0.51
C THR A 101 15.42 -3.44 0.29
N THR A 102 15.77 -2.36 1.01
CA THR A 102 14.80 -1.55 1.75
C THR A 102 13.82 -0.87 0.80
N ALA A 103 14.30 -0.29 -0.30
CA ALA A 103 13.47 0.32 -1.33
C ALA A 103 12.50 -0.70 -1.96
N ALA A 104 13.00 -1.88 -2.31
CA ALA A 104 12.18 -2.98 -2.82
C ALA A 104 11.13 -3.44 -1.80
N GLY A 105 11.50 -3.53 -0.52
CA GLY A 105 10.58 -3.86 0.58
C GLY A 105 9.46 -2.85 0.74
N ILE A 106 9.75 -1.55 0.68
CA ILE A 106 8.75 -0.48 0.72
C ILE A 106 7.79 -0.59 -0.47
N TRP A 107 8.32 -0.79 -1.68
CA TRP A 107 7.52 -0.93 -2.89
C TRP A 107 6.59 -2.15 -2.82
N THR A 108 7.09 -3.30 -2.38
CA THR A 108 6.30 -4.52 -2.18
C THR A 108 5.23 -4.34 -1.11
N THR A 109 5.56 -3.67 0.00
CA THR A 109 4.61 -3.36 1.07
C THR A 109 3.44 -2.51 0.57
N ALA A 110 3.70 -1.54 -0.30
CA ALA A 110 2.63 -0.77 -0.94
C ALA A 110 1.75 -1.64 -1.84
N GLY A 111 2.35 -2.54 -2.63
CA GLY A 111 1.61 -3.51 -3.44
C GLY A 111 0.70 -4.41 -2.60
N ILE A 112 1.18 -4.88 -1.44
CA ILE A 112 0.39 -5.66 -0.47
C ILE A 112 -0.78 -4.83 0.06
N GLY A 113 -0.53 -3.56 0.43
CA GLY A 113 -1.58 -2.64 0.87
C GLY A 113 -2.65 -2.42 -0.21
N MET A 114 -2.24 -2.22 -1.47
CA MET A 114 -3.16 -2.13 -2.61
C MET A 114 -4.01 -3.39 -2.76
N ALA A 115 -3.40 -4.56 -2.67
CA ALA A 115 -4.09 -5.84 -2.80
C ALA A 115 -5.14 -6.02 -1.70
N VAL A 116 -4.82 -5.68 -0.43
CA VAL A 116 -5.80 -5.65 0.67
C VAL A 116 -6.92 -4.65 0.39
N GLY A 117 -6.59 -3.44 -0.08
CA GLY A 117 -7.56 -2.42 -0.48
C GLY A 117 -8.52 -2.88 -1.57
N CYS A 118 -8.05 -3.72 -2.49
CA CYS A 118 -8.87 -4.37 -3.51
C CYS A 118 -9.74 -5.53 -2.97
N GLY A 119 -9.44 -6.06 -1.77
CA GLY A 119 -10.09 -7.24 -1.19
C GLY A 119 -9.41 -8.57 -1.53
N LEU A 120 -8.18 -8.55 -2.06
CA LEU A 120 -7.38 -9.74 -2.41
C LEU A 120 -6.65 -10.28 -1.17
N TYR A 121 -7.39 -10.69 -0.16
CA TYR A 121 -6.86 -11.05 1.16
C TYR A 121 -5.86 -12.22 1.12
N ALA A 122 -6.20 -13.31 0.41
CA ALA A 122 -5.33 -14.49 0.33
C ALA A 122 -3.98 -14.16 -0.33
N VAL A 123 -4.01 -13.39 -1.41
CA VAL A 123 -2.80 -12.93 -2.12
C VAL A 123 -1.95 -12.05 -1.21
N SER A 124 -2.58 -11.14 -0.49
CA SER A 124 -1.88 -10.20 0.41
C SER A 124 -1.21 -10.93 1.58
N LEU A 125 -1.92 -11.86 2.21
CA LEU A 125 -1.37 -12.64 3.32
C LEU A 125 -0.23 -13.54 2.87
N PHE A 126 -0.39 -14.22 1.74
CA PHE A 126 0.68 -15.04 1.16
C PHE A 126 1.92 -14.20 0.82
N SER A 127 1.73 -13.04 0.18
CA SER A 127 2.83 -12.13 -0.15
C SER A 127 3.52 -11.58 1.10
N THR A 128 2.75 -11.28 2.16
CA THR A 128 3.31 -10.83 3.45
C THR A 128 4.19 -11.90 4.09
N ALA A 129 3.82 -13.18 3.95
CA ALA A 129 4.61 -14.28 4.50
C ALA A 129 5.90 -14.56 3.71
N LEU A 130 5.95 -14.15 2.44
CA LEU A 130 7.13 -14.34 1.58
C LEU A 130 8.18 -13.23 1.72
N VAL A 131 7.79 -12.05 2.18
CA VAL A 131 8.68 -10.86 2.32
C VAL A 131 9.39 -10.86 3.66
#